data_16fe06d367e68797d83eadccf3f50380
#
_entry.id   16fe06d367e68797d83eadccf3f50380
#
_cell.length_a   1.000
_cell.length_b   1.000
_cell.length_c   1.000
_cell.angle_alpha   90.00
_cell.angle_beta   90.00
_cell.angle_gamma   90.00
#
_symmetry.space_group_name_H-M   'P 1'
#
loop_
_entity.id
_entity.type
_entity.pdbx_description
1 polymer ?
#
loop_
_entity_poly.entity_id
_entity_poly.type
_entity_poly.pdbx_seq_one_letter_code
_entity_poly.pdbx_strand_id
1 'polypeptide(L)'
;MKEESIIKLEETLQKMEPITLEEMSGVRLMNRIDTKFLTTTEKLNKLLHKATGDFLVQDLESVRNSAYYTCYYDTNDVMMYYHHQRGKKSRRKVRIRKYLNTEVLPFLEIKDKNNKGRTKKKRVSMEEGTIINDYDDFITRYSEFCATELSPRLENRFNRITLVNKEKNERITIDTSLEFHNFATGAEIKLPDLVIIEWKHDAMSSKSQLKPLLRELRIQESGFSKYIMGMAMTDLTLRQNRLKKKIRIIENLINGRV
;
A
#
# COMPACT_ATOMS: atom_id res chain seq x y z
N MET A 1 10.03 -13.65 -6.53
CA MET A 1 11.01 -12.75 -7.13
C MET A 1 12.30 -13.54 -7.32
N LYS A 2 12.94 -13.45 -8.48
CA LYS A 2 14.22 -14.13 -8.68
C LYS A 2 15.28 -13.40 -7.83
N GLU A 3 16.19 -14.13 -7.20
CA GLU A 3 17.22 -13.60 -6.31
C GLU A 3 18.04 -12.47 -6.98
N GLU A 4 18.42 -12.68 -8.22
CA GLU A 4 19.11 -11.70 -9.06
C GLU A 4 18.33 -10.37 -9.19
N SER A 5 16.99 -10.42 -9.25
CA SER A 5 16.16 -9.21 -9.35
C SER A 5 16.12 -8.42 -8.04
N ILE A 6 16.26 -9.09 -6.90
CA ILE A 6 16.35 -8.44 -5.59
C ILE A 6 17.70 -7.74 -5.45
N ILE A 7 18.78 -8.44 -5.77
CA ILE A 7 20.16 -7.88 -5.71
C ILE A 7 20.23 -6.60 -6.56
N LYS A 8 19.74 -6.67 -7.80
CA LYS A 8 19.72 -5.51 -8.71
C LYS A 8 18.86 -4.36 -8.18
N LEU A 9 17.76 -4.66 -7.50
CA LEU A 9 16.91 -3.66 -6.85
C LEU A 9 17.70 -2.92 -5.76
N GLU A 10 18.31 -3.66 -4.84
CA GLU A 10 19.08 -3.09 -3.72
C GLU A 10 20.27 -2.27 -4.23
N GLU A 11 21.03 -2.78 -5.22
CA GLU A 11 22.13 -2.04 -5.84
C GLU A 11 21.66 -0.71 -6.45
N THR A 12 20.50 -0.70 -7.09
CA THR A 12 19.94 0.52 -7.67
C THR A 12 19.54 1.52 -6.59
N LEU A 13 18.91 1.04 -5.51
CA LEU A 13 18.54 1.89 -4.38
C LEU A 13 19.77 2.50 -3.70
N GLN A 14 20.88 1.77 -3.60
CA GLN A 14 22.13 2.29 -3.02
C GLN A 14 22.76 3.41 -3.86
N LYS A 15 22.53 3.44 -5.16
CA LYS A 15 23.00 4.50 -6.07
C LYS A 15 22.14 5.77 -6.03
N MET A 16 20.94 5.70 -5.50
CA MET A 16 20.04 6.86 -5.37
C MET A 16 20.48 7.74 -4.20
N GLU A 17 20.32 9.04 -4.37
CA GLU A 17 20.58 10.00 -3.31
C GLU A 17 19.57 9.81 -2.15
N PRO A 18 19.99 9.70 -0.88
CA PRO A 18 19.10 9.47 0.24
C PRO A 18 18.33 10.73 0.65
N ILE A 19 17.15 10.54 1.24
CA ILE A 19 16.38 11.57 1.94
C ILE A 19 15.90 11.03 3.28
N THR A 20 16.05 11.81 4.34
CA THR A 20 15.62 11.42 5.69
C THR A 20 14.11 11.58 5.88
N LEU A 21 13.55 10.96 6.93
CA LEU A 21 12.15 11.11 7.29
C LEU A 21 11.81 12.55 7.68
N GLU A 22 12.75 13.25 8.32
CA GLU A 22 12.58 14.64 8.74
C GLU A 22 12.48 15.57 7.52
N GLU A 23 13.39 15.45 6.57
CA GLU A 23 13.36 16.21 5.31
C GLU A 23 12.09 15.95 4.50
N MET A 24 11.58 14.70 4.53
CA MET A 24 10.31 14.34 3.89
C MET A 24 9.09 14.97 4.56
N SER A 25 9.17 15.38 5.81
CA SER A 25 8.05 16.05 6.51
C SER A 25 7.69 17.39 5.86
N GLY A 26 8.64 18.03 5.18
CA GLY A 26 8.46 19.24 4.40
C GLY A 26 7.71 19.05 3.07
N VAL A 27 7.54 17.81 2.59
CA VAL A 27 6.83 17.51 1.35
C VAL A 27 5.32 17.60 1.58
N ARG A 28 4.77 18.82 1.52
CA ARG A 28 3.34 19.09 1.71
C ARG A 28 2.62 19.08 0.38
N LEU A 29 1.79 18.06 0.19
CA LEU A 29 0.88 17.96 -0.96
C LEU A 29 -0.53 18.41 -0.53
N MET A 30 -0.85 19.67 -0.77
CA MET A 30 -2.10 20.32 -0.28
C MET A 30 -3.36 19.72 -0.91
N ASN A 31 -3.41 19.67 -2.24
CA ASN A 31 -4.51 19.07 -3.02
C ASN A 31 -4.07 17.78 -3.67
N ARG A 32 -3.80 16.77 -2.84
CA ARG A 32 -3.18 15.52 -3.26
C ARG A 32 -4.12 14.62 -4.06
N ILE A 33 -3.62 14.19 -5.21
CA ILE A 33 -4.16 13.06 -5.97
C ILE A 33 -3.27 11.84 -5.69
N ASP A 34 -3.91 10.70 -5.42
CA ASP A 34 -3.25 9.41 -5.22
C ASP A 34 -3.61 8.49 -6.40
N THR A 35 -2.68 8.30 -7.32
CA THR A 35 -2.83 7.40 -8.48
C THR A 35 -2.05 6.12 -8.26
N LYS A 36 -2.63 4.97 -8.62
CA LYS A 36 -1.97 3.67 -8.46
C LYS A 36 -1.73 2.99 -9.78
N PHE A 37 -0.61 2.28 -9.83
CA PHE A 37 -0.20 1.49 -10.98
C PHE A 37 0.19 0.09 -10.52
N LEU A 38 -0.05 -0.91 -11.36
CA LEU A 38 0.42 -2.27 -11.18
C LEU A 38 1.47 -2.59 -12.22
N THR A 39 2.54 -3.24 -11.78
CA THR A 39 3.63 -3.63 -12.67
C THR A 39 4.37 -4.87 -12.13
N THR A 40 5.44 -5.26 -12.78
CA THR A 40 6.30 -6.38 -12.40
C THR A 40 7.62 -5.88 -11.82
N THR A 41 8.35 -6.74 -11.12
CA THR A 41 9.68 -6.45 -10.58
C THR A 41 10.67 -6.10 -11.70
N GLU A 42 10.58 -6.73 -12.86
CA GLU A 42 11.42 -6.41 -14.01
C GLU A 42 11.23 -4.96 -14.48
N LYS A 43 9.98 -4.53 -14.66
CA LYS A 43 9.68 -3.14 -15.06
C LYS A 43 10.03 -2.15 -13.95
N LEU A 44 9.89 -2.54 -12.66
CA LEU A 44 10.34 -1.73 -11.54
C LEU A 44 11.85 -1.45 -11.61
N ASN A 45 12.67 -2.47 -11.82
CA ASN A 45 14.12 -2.30 -11.93
C ASN A 45 14.50 -1.31 -13.07
N LYS A 46 13.83 -1.41 -14.22
CA LYS A 46 14.01 -0.45 -15.33
C LYS A 46 13.57 0.96 -14.93
N LEU A 47 12.45 1.09 -14.21
CA LEU A 47 11.93 2.38 -13.72
C LEU A 47 12.92 3.05 -12.77
N LEU A 48 13.39 2.31 -11.75
CA LEU A 48 14.32 2.84 -10.74
C LEU A 48 15.65 3.26 -11.35
N HIS A 49 16.18 2.45 -12.26
CA HIS A 49 17.42 2.80 -12.97
C HIS A 49 17.29 4.14 -13.71
N LYS A 50 16.16 4.38 -14.38
CA LYS A 50 15.90 5.65 -15.08
C LYS A 50 15.60 6.80 -14.12
N ALA A 51 15.04 6.53 -12.94
CA ALA A 51 14.64 7.52 -11.95
C ALA A 51 15.80 7.98 -11.04
N THR A 52 16.95 7.32 -11.07
CA THR A 52 18.08 7.55 -10.14
C THR A 52 18.55 9.01 -10.11
N GLY A 53 18.52 9.73 -11.22
CA GLY A 53 18.94 11.13 -11.29
C GLY A 53 17.90 12.15 -10.82
N ASP A 54 16.61 11.78 -10.83
CA ASP A 54 15.49 12.69 -10.61
C ASP A 54 14.81 12.54 -9.25
N PHE A 55 15.02 11.38 -8.58
CA PHE A 55 14.38 11.05 -7.33
C PHE A 55 15.36 10.73 -6.23
N LEU A 56 14.99 11.13 -5.01
CA LEU A 56 15.62 10.77 -3.75
C LEU A 56 14.92 9.54 -3.19
N VAL A 57 15.65 8.66 -2.52
CA VAL A 57 15.08 7.48 -1.84
C VAL A 57 15.08 7.69 -0.33
N GLN A 58 13.94 7.41 0.32
CA GLN A 58 13.86 7.43 1.78
C GLN A 58 14.85 6.43 2.36
N ASP A 59 15.70 6.94 3.26
CA ASP A 59 16.65 6.15 4.02
C ASP A 59 16.27 6.18 5.51
N LEU A 60 16.10 5.01 6.10
CA LEU A 60 15.84 4.80 7.51
C LEU A 60 16.98 3.97 8.08
N GLU A 61 18.00 4.63 8.63
CA GLU A 61 19.17 3.96 9.23
C GLU A 61 19.80 2.93 8.26
N SER A 62 20.05 3.36 7.02
CA SER A 62 20.56 2.54 5.91
C SER A 62 19.55 1.53 5.33
N VAL A 63 18.31 1.54 5.77
CA VAL A 63 17.22 0.71 5.20
C VAL A 63 16.40 1.54 4.21
N ARG A 64 16.49 1.21 2.92
CA ARG A 64 15.79 1.88 1.81
C ARG A 64 14.59 1.09 1.30
N ASN A 65 14.47 -0.16 1.70
CA ASN A 65 13.39 -1.09 1.35
C ASN A 65 12.80 -1.68 2.64
N SER A 66 11.93 -0.91 3.27
CA SER A 66 11.43 -1.21 4.63
C SER A 66 10.35 -2.28 4.62
N ALA A 67 10.43 -3.23 5.54
CA ALA A 67 9.43 -4.28 5.71
C ALA A 67 8.24 -3.82 6.55
N TYR A 68 7.03 -4.11 6.06
CA TYR A 68 5.75 -3.73 6.66
C TYR A 68 4.90 -4.95 6.97
N TYR A 69 4.30 -4.92 8.15
CA TYR A 69 3.20 -5.79 8.54
C TYR A 69 1.92 -4.97 8.65
N THR A 70 0.80 -5.52 8.20
CA THR A 70 -0.51 -4.89 8.35
C THR A 70 -1.57 -5.96 8.59
N CYS A 71 -2.27 -5.88 9.70
CA CYS A 71 -3.47 -6.69 9.97
C CYS A 71 -4.72 -5.83 9.75
N TYR A 72 -5.60 -6.27 8.86
CA TYR A 72 -6.89 -5.64 8.60
C TYR A 72 -7.98 -6.29 9.44
N TYR A 73 -8.80 -5.45 10.05
CA TYR A 73 -9.96 -5.82 10.83
C TYR A 73 -11.24 -5.52 10.07
N ASP A 74 -12.23 -6.36 10.23
CA ASP A 74 -13.58 -6.19 9.68
C ASP A 74 -14.59 -6.90 10.58
N THR A 75 -15.88 -6.66 10.39
CA THR A 75 -16.97 -7.39 11.05
C THR A 75 -16.99 -8.85 10.63
N ASN A 76 -17.75 -9.68 11.35
CA ASN A 76 -17.86 -11.11 11.04
C ASN A 76 -18.47 -11.39 9.67
N ASP A 77 -19.34 -10.53 9.18
CA ASP A 77 -19.95 -10.58 7.84
C ASP A 77 -19.17 -9.80 6.79
N VAL A 78 -17.94 -9.37 7.11
CA VAL A 78 -17.00 -8.63 6.24
C VAL A 78 -17.62 -7.39 5.58
N MET A 79 -18.30 -6.58 6.39
CA MET A 79 -19.06 -5.41 5.95
C MET A 79 -18.19 -4.41 5.19
N MET A 80 -16.95 -4.11 5.66
CA MET A 80 -16.05 -3.16 5.00
C MET A 80 -15.58 -3.68 3.63
N TYR A 81 -15.39 -5.00 3.50
CA TYR A 81 -15.14 -5.64 2.20
C TYR A 81 -16.30 -5.40 1.24
N TYR A 82 -17.53 -5.71 1.66
CA TYR A 82 -18.70 -5.53 0.81
C TYR A 82 -19.01 -4.07 0.49
N HIS A 83 -18.81 -3.15 1.43
CA HIS A 83 -18.93 -1.72 1.14
C HIS A 83 -18.00 -1.29 0.01
N HIS A 84 -16.77 -1.78 0.01
CA HIS A 84 -15.83 -1.47 -1.06
C HIS A 84 -16.17 -2.17 -2.36
N GLN A 85 -16.48 -3.46 -2.30
CA GLN A 85 -16.81 -4.28 -3.48
C GLN A 85 -18.06 -3.74 -4.21
N ARG A 86 -19.06 -3.30 -3.47
CA ARG A 86 -20.28 -2.67 -4.03
C ARG A 86 -20.04 -1.24 -4.54
N GLY A 87 -18.87 -0.65 -4.27
CA GLY A 87 -18.53 0.71 -4.68
C GLY A 87 -19.19 1.79 -3.83
N LYS A 88 -19.57 1.48 -2.57
CA LYS A 88 -20.11 2.46 -1.62
C LYS A 88 -19.14 3.63 -1.50
N LYS A 89 -19.62 4.85 -1.68
CA LYS A 89 -18.77 6.06 -1.68
C LYS A 89 -18.15 6.30 -0.32
N SER A 90 -18.95 6.26 0.76
CA SER A 90 -18.45 6.30 2.14
C SER A 90 -18.07 4.90 2.58
N ARG A 91 -16.84 4.71 3.01
CA ARG A 91 -16.33 3.40 3.43
C ARG A 91 -15.11 3.53 4.34
N ARG A 92 -14.99 2.60 5.25
CA ARG A 92 -13.92 2.58 6.24
C ARG A 92 -12.98 1.41 6.03
N LYS A 93 -11.82 1.51 6.67
CA LYS A 93 -10.87 0.42 6.87
C LYS A 93 -10.24 0.61 8.22
N VAL A 94 -10.25 -0.44 9.02
CA VAL A 94 -9.56 -0.51 10.31
C VAL A 94 -8.39 -1.46 10.15
N ARG A 95 -7.21 -1.06 10.64
CA ARG A 95 -6.02 -1.91 10.58
C ARG A 95 -5.01 -1.57 11.65
N ILE A 96 -4.25 -2.57 12.05
CA ILE A 96 -3.01 -2.40 12.81
C ILE A 96 -1.85 -2.48 11.82
N ARG A 97 -0.90 -1.55 11.95
CA ARG A 97 0.30 -1.51 11.12
C ARG A 97 1.55 -1.47 11.98
N LYS A 98 2.52 -2.33 11.63
CA LYS A 98 3.85 -2.36 12.24
C LYS A 98 4.92 -2.16 11.16
N TYR A 99 5.98 -1.44 11.50
CA TYR A 99 7.22 -1.34 10.72
C TYR A 99 8.20 -2.36 11.29
N LEU A 100 8.62 -3.34 10.48
CA LEU A 100 9.38 -4.50 11.00
C LEU A 100 10.86 -4.22 11.20
N ASN A 101 11.38 -3.16 10.55
CA ASN A 101 12.79 -2.77 10.63
C ASN A 101 13.04 -1.59 11.59
N THR A 102 12.12 -1.32 12.50
CA THR A 102 12.22 -0.20 13.43
C THR A 102 11.64 -0.57 14.78
N GLU A 103 12.07 0.13 15.84
CA GLU A 103 11.50 0.01 17.19
C GLU A 103 10.19 0.79 17.37
N VAL A 104 9.68 1.40 16.29
CA VAL A 104 8.44 2.16 16.34
C VAL A 104 7.27 1.24 16.67
N LEU A 105 6.50 1.61 17.70
CA LEU A 105 5.31 0.88 18.12
C LEU A 105 4.28 0.75 16.99
N PRO A 106 3.47 -0.30 17.01
CA PRO A 106 2.38 -0.47 16.06
C PRO A 106 1.38 0.69 16.11
N PHE A 107 0.70 0.94 15.02
CA PHE A 107 -0.37 1.93 14.94
C PHE A 107 -1.70 1.27 14.62
N LEU A 108 -2.72 1.57 15.42
CA LEU A 108 -4.11 1.38 15.02
C LEU A 108 -4.51 2.55 14.11
N GLU A 109 -4.90 2.25 12.88
CA GLU A 109 -5.25 3.23 11.86
C GLU A 109 -6.68 3.02 11.36
N ILE A 110 -7.46 4.09 11.33
CA ILE A 110 -8.77 4.15 10.70
C ILE A 110 -8.68 5.06 9.48
N LYS A 111 -9.04 4.51 8.32
CA LYS A 111 -9.21 5.28 7.09
C LYS A 111 -10.68 5.40 6.77
N ASP A 112 -11.16 6.64 6.74
CA ASP A 112 -12.52 6.99 6.34
C ASP A 112 -12.48 7.70 5.00
N LYS A 113 -13.08 7.10 3.97
CA LYS A 113 -13.33 7.75 2.68
C LYS A 113 -14.77 8.24 2.64
N ASN A 114 -14.96 9.54 2.55
CA ASN A 114 -16.29 10.14 2.48
C ASN A 114 -16.88 10.09 1.05
N ASN A 115 -18.16 10.46 0.94
CA ASN A 115 -18.89 10.52 -0.34
C ASN A 115 -18.36 11.55 -1.35
N LYS A 116 -17.59 12.55 -0.89
CA LYS A 116 -16.88 13.54 -1.74
C LYS A 116 -15.52 13.04 -2.25
N GLY A 117 -15.20 11.77 -2.02
CA GLY A 117 -13.94 11.13 -2.47
C GLY A 117 -12.73 11.43 -1.60
N ARG A 118 -12.83 12.32 -0.61
CA ARG A 118 -11.73 12.63 0.32
C ARG A 118 -11.53 11.51 1.34
N THR A 119 -10.27 11.19 1.60
CA THR A 119 -9.90 10.19 2.61
C THR A 119 -9.28 10.88 3.82
N LYS A 120 -9.87 10.69 4.99
CA LYS A 120 -9.28 11.05 6.28
C LYS A 120 -8.62 9.82 6.88
N LYS A 121 -7.45 10.00 7.47
CA LYS A 121 -6.75 8.97 8.23
C LYS A 121 -6.55 9.46 9.66
N LYS A 122 -6.99 8.65 10.62
CA LYS A 122 -6.69 8.79 12.04
C LYS A 122 -5.82 7.63 12.48
N ARG A 123 -4.90 7.87 13.37
CA ARG A 123 -4.04 6.83 13.94
C ARG A 123 -3.71 7.14 15.39
N VAL A 124 -3.53 6.09 16.17
CA VAL A 124 -3.01 6.11 17.53
C VAL A 124 -1.89 5.08 17.63
N SER A 125 -0.83 5.40 18.37
CA SER A 125 0.22 4.44 18.69
C SER A 125 -0.34 3.41 19.69
N MET A 126 -0.01 2.14 19.49
CA MET A 126 -0.45 1.07 20.39
C MET A 126 0.69 0.76 21.35
N GLU A 127 0.38 0.69 22.63
CA GLU A 127 1.33 0.27 23.67
C GLU A 127 1.62 -1.23 23.55
N GLU A 128 2.75 -1.65 24.08
CA GLU A 128 3.14 -3.05 24.08
C GLU A 128 2.16 -3.89 24.91
N GLY A 129 1.80 -5.07 24.41
CA GLY A 129 0.86 -5.97 25.06
C GLY A 129 -0.61 -5.60 24.93
N THR A 130 -0.95 -4.42 24.34
CA THR A 130 -2.36 -4.03 24.13
C THR A 130 -2.98 -4.69 22.91
N ILE A 131 -4.30 -4.88 22.97
CA ILE A 131 -5.12 -5.42 21.89
C ILE A 131 -6.09 -4.36 21.35
N ILE A 132 -6.77 -4.65 20.26
CA ILE A 132 -7.70 -3.70 19.63
C ILE A 132 -8.81 -3.23 20.58
N ASN A 133 -9.24 -4.08 21.50
CA ASN A 133 -10.32 -3.76 22.46
C ASN A 133 -9.94 -2.66 23.45
N ASP A 134 -8.65 -2.50 23.75
CA ASP A 134 -8.15 -1.42 24.61
C ASP A 134 -8.27 -0.03 23.97
N TYR A 135 -8.61 0.01 22.68
CA TYR A 135 -8.76 1.21 21.85
C TYR A 135 -10.20 1.44 21.39
N ASP A 136 -11.21 0.91 22.13
CA ASP A 136 -12.63 1.03 21.75
C ASP A 136 -13.07 2.48 21.61
N ASP A 137 -12.68 3.37 22.52
CA ASP A 137 -12.97 4.81 22.45
C ASP A 137 -12.43 5.45 21.17
N PHE A 138 -11.25 5.03 20.71
CA PHE A 138 -10.69 5.51 19.46
C PHE A 138 -11.47 4.99 18.25
N ILE A 139 -11.89 3.71 18.29
CA ILE A 139 -12.63 3.07 17.20
C ILE A 139 -14.03 3.68 17.08
N THR A 140 -14.77 3.78 18.17
CA THR A 140 -16.13 4.33 18.19
C THR A 140 -16.16 5.82 17.84
N ARG A 141 -15.12 6.57 18.23
CA ARG A 141 -14.99 7.99 17.89
C ARG A 141 -14.77 8.23 16.37
N TYR A 142 -14.10 7.32 15.67
CA TYR A 142 -13.68 7.53 14.27
C TYR A 142 -14.27 6.54 13.29
N SER A 143 -15.15 5.64 13.77
CA SER A 143 -15.90 4.71 12.92
C SER A 143 -17.32 4.49 13.47
N GLU A 144 -18.12 3.74 12.72
CA GLU A 144 -19.45 3.26 13.16
C GLU A 144 -19.37 1.94 13.92
N PHE A 145 -18.21 1.45 14.29
CA PHE A 145 -18.00 0.14 14.91
C PHE A 145 -17.49 0.26 16.33
N CYS A 146 -17.79 -0.76 17.17
CA CYS A 146 -17.12 -1.02 18.43
C CYS A 146 -15.96 -2.00 18.20
N ALA A 147 -14.97 -2.00 19.07
CA ALA A 147 -13.82 -2.92 18.96
C ALA A 147 -14.26 -4.39 19.00
N THR A 148 -15.27 -4.72 19.81
CA THR A 148 -15.83 -6.08 19.97
C THR A 148 -16.53 -6.61 18.71
N GLU A 149 -16.95 -5.74 17.79
CA GLU A 149 -17.53 -6.13 16.50
C GLU A 149 -16.46 -6.47 15.45
N LEU A 150 -15.19 -6.14 15.73
CA LEU A 150 -14.09 -6.25 14.78
C LEU A 150 -13.19 -7.43 15.14
N SER A 151 -12.87 -8.22 14.13
CA SER A 151 -11.92 -9.32 14.24
C SER A 151 -10.86 -9.26 13.15
N PRO A 152 -9.66 -9.81 13.35
CA PRO A 152 -8.64 -9.87 12.32
C PRO A 152 -9.14 -10.72 11.15
N ARG A 153 -9.03 -10.19 9.92
CA ARG A 153 -9.50 -10.86 8.71
C ARG A 153 -8.38 -11.18 7.75
N LEU A 154 -7.46 -10.25 7.58
CA LEU A 154 -6.39 -10.39 6.60
C LEU A 154 -5.09 -9.81 7.13
N GLU A 155 -4.06 -10.63 7.16
CA GLU A 155 -2.69 -10.18 7.29
C GLU A 155 -2.11 -9.86 5.91
N ASN A 156 -1.27 -8.83 5.84
CA ASN A 156 -0.50 -8.51 4.65
C ASN A 156 0.92 -8.08 5.04
N ARG A 157 1.90 -8.78 4.49
CA ARG A 157 3.33 -8.42 4.56
C ARG A 157 3.79 -7.90 3.20
N PHE A 158 4.67 -6.93 3.20
CA PHE A 158 5.25 -6.36 1.98
C PHE A 158 6.45 -5.49 2.32
N ASN A 159 7.31 -5.29 1.34
CA ASN A 159 8.39 -4.32 1.43
C ASN A 159 7.98 -3.02 0.75
N ARG A 160 8.48 -1.88 1.25
CA ARG A 160 8.17 -0.56 0.71
C ARG A 160 9.41 0.28 0.49
N ILE A 161 9.52 0.78 -0.73
CA ILE A 161 10.44 1.84 -1.13
C ILE A 161 9.63 3.13 -1.19
N THR A 162 10.18 4.22 -0.68
CA THR A 162 9.58 5.56 -0.82
C THR A 162 10.53 6.48 -1.55
N LEU A 163 10.04 7.09 -2.64
CA LEU A 163 10.79 8.05 -3.41
C LEU A 163 10.13 9.43 -3.32
N VAL A 164 10.95 10.46 -3.38
CA VAL A 164 10.53 11.86 -3.49
C VAL A 164 11.32 12.48 -4.63
N ASN A 165 10.67 13.23 -5.52
CA ASN A 165 11.40 13.94 -6.56
C ASN A 165 12.22 15.09 -5.96
N LYS A 166 13.28 15.54 -6.65
CA LYS A 166 14.19 16.59 -6.16
C LYS A 166 13.48 17.92 -5.89
N GLU A 167 12.38 18.19 -6.59
CA GLU A 167 11.54 19.37 -6.36
C GLU A 167 10.62 19.25 -5.12
N LYS A 168 10.59 18.08 -4.47
CA LYS A 168 9.78 17.76 -3.28
C LYS A 168 8.27 18.00 -3.46
N ASN A 169 7.75 17.85 -4.67
CA ASN A 169 6.34 18.01 -5.02
C ASN A 169 5.66 16.70 -5.49
N GLU A 170 6.41 15.62 -5.59
CA GLU A 170 5.91 14.27 -5.86
C GLU A 170 6.45 13.27 -4.83
N ARG A 171 5.60 12.38 -4.35
CA ARG A 171 5.99 11.25 -3.52
C ARG A 171 5.46 9.96 -4.08
N ILE A 172 6.33 8.98 -4.22
CA ILE A 172 6.02 7.67 -4.77
C ILE A 172 6.25 6.64 -3.67
N THR A 173 5.29 5.76 -3.44
CA THR A 173 5.51 4.57 -2.62
C THR A 173 5.38 3.34 -3.49
N ILE A 174 6.35 2.43 -3.40
CA ILE A 174 6.44 1.22 -4.21
C ILE A 174 6.41 0.04 -3.26
N ASP A 175 5.38 -0.79 -3.39
CA ASP A 175 5.19 -1.97 -2.56
C ASP A 175 5.55 -3.23 -3.37
N THR A 176 6.43 -4.06 -2.81
CA THR A 176 6.95 -5.29 -3.41
C THR A 176 6.79 -6.47 -2.45
N SER A 177 7.01 -7.69 -2.93
CA SER A 177 7.00 -8.91 -2.11
C SER A 177 5.72 -9.03 -1.28
N LEU A 178 4.55 -8.89 -1.95
CA LEU A 178 3.28 -8.95 -1.26
C LEU A 178 2.94 -10.38 -0.85
N GLU A 179 2.59 -10.53 0.43
CA GLU A 179 2.08 -11.78 0.99
C GLU A 179 0.79 -11.50 1.76
N PHE A 180 -0.16 -12.40 1.66
CA PHE A 180 -1.45 -12.33 2.34
C PHE A 180 -1.74 -13.63 3.08
N HIS A 181 -2.28 -13.52 4.29
CA HIS A 181 -2.84 -14.64 5.06
C HIS A 181 -4.25 -14.26 5.52
N ASN A 182 -5.22 -15.11 5.25
CA ASN A 182 -6.61 -14.91 5.62
C ASN A 182 -6.93 -15.70 6.90
N PHE A 183 -7.28 -15.01 7.97
CA PHE A 183 -7.52 -15.63 9.26
C PHE A 183 -8.77 -16.52 9.30
N ALA A 184 -9.76 -16.27 8.44
CA ALA A 184 -11.00 -17.05 8.41
C ALA A 184 -10.84 -18.37 7.63
N THR A 185 -10.09 -18.37 6.54
CA THR A 185 -9.91 -19.53 5.65
C THR A 185 -8.60 -20.27 5.88
N GLY A 186 -7.63 -19.65 6.57
CA GLY A 186 -6.25 -20.13 6.66
C GLY A 186 -5.47 -20.04 5.35
N ALA A 187 -6.07 -19.54 4.28
CA ALA A 187 -5.44 -19.48 2.97
C ALA A 187 -4.34 -18.41 2.92
N GLU A 188 -3.25 -18.77 2.25
CA GLU A 188 -2.12 -17.87 1.99
C GLU A 188 -1.92 -17.67 0.51
N ILE A 189 -1.47 -16.48 0.13
CA ILE A 189 -1.04 -16.17 -1.24
C ILE A 189 0.19 -15.27 -1.22
N LYS A 190 1.17 -15.60 -2.06
CA LYS A 190 2.37 -14.80 -2.27
C LYS A 190 2.39 -14.28 -3.70
N LEU A 191 2.65 -12.99 -3.86
CA LEU A 191 2.69 -12.30 -5.14
C LEU A 191 4.06 -11.63 -5.31
N PRO A 192 5.15 -12.42 -5.43
CA PRO A 192 6.53 -11.90 -5.36
C PRO A 192 6.87 -10.96 -6.52
N ASP A 193 6.26 -11.15 -7.69
CA ASP A 193 6.52 -10.35 -8.88
C ASP A 193 5.55 -9.18 -9.07
N LEU A 194 4.48 -9.13 -8.25
CA LEU A 194 3.55 -8.00 -8.29
C LEU A 194 4.13 -6.79 -7.57
N VAL A 195 4.17 -5.67 -8.26
CA VAL A 195 4.58 -4.37 -7.73
C VAL A 195 3.41 -3.39 -7.77
N ILE A 196 3.20 -2.68 -6.66
CA ILE A 196 2.21 -1.62 -6.56
C ILE A 196 2.93 -0.28 -6.43
N ILE A 197 2.76 0.59 -7.39
CA ILE A 197 3.26 1.96 -7.33
C ILE A 197 2.09 2.88 -6.95
N GLU A 198 2.24 3.67 -5.92
CA GLU A 198 1.29 4.73 -5.56
C GLU A 198 1.98 6.09 -5.69
N TRP A 199 1.57 6.83 -6.69
CA TRP A 199 2.05 8.17 -6.97
C TRP A 199 1.14 9.21 -6.32
N LYS A 200 1.75 10.05 -5.49
CA LYS A 200 1.10 11.15 -4.78
C LYS A 200 1.68 12.46 -5.29
N HIS A 201 0.84 13.26 -5.89
CA HIS A 201 1.24 14.54 -6.44
C HIS A 201 0.17 15.59 -6.19
N ASP A 202 0.53 16.87 -6.33
CA ASP A 202 -0.45 17.94 -6.27
C ASP A 202 -1.28 17.94 -7.55
N ALA A 203 -2.60 18.15 -7.40
CA ALA A 203 -3.54 18.24 -8.53
C ALA A 203 -3.19 19.33 -9.55
N MET A 204 -2.53 20.38 -9.09
CA MET A 204 -2.14 21.54 -9.93
C MET A 204 -0.74 21.41 -10.53
N SER A 205 0.02 20.34 -10.17
CA SER A 205 1.35 20.13 -10.74
C SER A 205 1.25 19.74 -12.22
N SER A 206 1.73 20.60 -13.10
CA SER A 206 1.70 20.38 -14.56
C SER A 206 2.85 19.49 -15.06
N LYS A 207 3.94 19.42 -14.29
CA LYS A 207 5.15 18.67 -14.66
C LYS A 207 5.37 17.52 -13.69
N SER A 208 5.41 16.31 -14.21
CA SER A 208 5.77 15.09 -13.47
C SER A 208 6.98 14.44 -14.11
N GLN A 209 7.97 14.07 -13.29
CA GLN A 209 9.13 13.30 -13.72
C GLN A 209 8.81 11.81 -13.81
N LEU A 210 7.82 11.32 -13.04
CA LEU A 210 7.40 9.93 -13.07
C LEU A 210 6.57 9.58 -14.32
N LYS A 211 5.66 10.46 -14.73
CA LYS A 211 4.67 10.16 -15.78
C LYS A 211 5.28 9.76 -17.13
N PRO A 212 6.34 10.40 -17.64
CA PRO A 212 7.03 9.96 -18.86
C PRO A 212 7.60 8.55 -18.73
N LEU A 213 8.22 8.21 -17.58
CA LEU A 213 8.82 6.90 -17.32
C LEU A 213 7.76 5.79 -17.28
N LEU A 214 6.62 6.04 -16.63
CA LEU A 214 5.50 5.09 -16.61
C LEU A 214 4.98 4.82 -18.02
N ARG A 215 4.86 5.86 -18.85
CA ARG A 215 4.38 5.75 -20.23
C ARG A 215 5.36 4.95 -21.10
N GLU A 216 6.65 5.26 -21.02
CA GLU A 216 7.70 4.56 -21.75
C GLU A 216 7.71 3.05 -21.43
N LEU A 217 7.58 2.70 -20.14
CA LEU A 217 7.56 1.32 -19.68
C LEU A 217 6.19 0.64 -19.83
N ARG A 218 5.21 1.33 -20.42
CA ARG A 218 3.82 0.85 -20.58
C ARG A 218 3.22 0.36 -19.26
N ILE A 219 3.47 1.10 -18.18
CA ILE A 219 2.88 0.85 -16.86
C ILE A 219 1.56 1.62 -16.78
N GLN A 220 0.46 0.88 -16.71
CA GLN A 220 -0.89 1.47 -16.76
C GLN A 220 -1.46 1.70 -15.37
N GLU A 221 -2.30 2.75 -15.26
CA GLU A 221 -3.06 3.02 -14.05
C GLU A 221 -4.00 1.85 -13.72
N SER A 222 -3.95 1.42 -12.46
CA SER A 222 -4.83 0.38 -11.94
C SER A 222 -5.04 0.58 -10.45
N GLY A 223 -6.25 0.88 -10.03
CA GLY A 223 -6.57 0.97 -8.62
C GLY A 223 -6.34 -0.38 -7.92
N PHE A 224 -5.62 -0.37 -6.79
CA PHE A 224 -5.37 -1.56 -5.97
C PHE A 224 -5.67 -1.28 -4.50
N SER A 225 -6.35 -2.22 -3.85
CA SER A 225 -6.56 -2.20 -2.41
C SER A 225 -6.08 -3.53 -1.84
N LYS A 226 -5.00 -3.50 -1.03
CA LYS A 226 -4.44 -4.71 -0.41
C LYS A 226 -5.51 -5.53 0.32
N TYR A 227 -6.32 -4.88 1.17
CA TYR A 227 -7.41 -5.56 1.88
C TYR A 227 -8.38 -6.28 0.94
N ILE A 228 -8.94 -5.55 -0.05
CA ILE A 228 -9.97 -6.10 -0.92
C ILE A 228 -9.42 -7.20 -1.84
N MET A 229 -8.23 -6.99 -2.39
CA MET A 229 -7.62 -7.99 -3.27
C MET A 229 -7.14 -9.21 -2.48
N GLY A 230 -6.52 -9.00 -1.32
CA GLY A 230 -6.12 -10.10 -0.45
C GLY A 230 -7.32 -10.97 -0.03
N MET A 231 -8.40 -10.36 0.47
CA MET A 231 -9.62 -11.08 0.81
C MET A 231 -10.20 -11.85 -0.39
N ALA A 232 -10.33 -11.19 -1.55
CA ALA A 232 -10.90 -11.82 -2.73
C ALA A 232 -10.06 -12.98 -3.29
N MET A 233 -8.74 -12.92 -3.15
CA MET A 233 -7.85 -13.96 -3.66
C MET A 233 -7.63 -15.12 -2.68
N THR A 234 -7.93 -14.91 -1.38
CA THR A 234 -7.78 -15.93 -0.33
C THR A 234 -9.11 -16.51 0.15
N ASP A 235 -10.25 -15.95 -0.27
CA ASP A 235 -11.58 -16.47 0.05
C ASP A 235 -12.48 -16.44 -1.19
N LEU A 236 -12.62 -17.60 -1.83
CA LEU A 236 -13.41 -17.77 -3.04
C LEU A 236 -14.93 -17.76 -2.78
N THR A 237 -15.38 -17.83 -1.53
CA THR A 237 -16.80 -17.75 -1.16
C THR A 237 -17.33 -16.33 -1.22
N LEU A 238 -16.44 -15.33 -1.14
CA LEU A 238 -16.80 -13.92 -1.23
C LEU A 238 -17.22 -13.54 -2.65
N ARG A 239 -18.21 -12.65 -2.75
CA ARG A 239 -18.62 -12.09 -4.06
C ARG A 239 -17.49 -11.28 -4.69
N GLN A 240 -17.04 -11.69 -5.90
CA GLN A 240 -15.89 -11.10 -6.57
C GLN A 240 -16.21 -10.44 -7.93
N ASN A 241 -17.49 -10.37 -8.33
CA ASN A 241 -17.90 -9.99 -9.68
C ASN A 241 -17.24 -8.70 -10.20
N ARG A 242 -17.15 -7.65 -9.37
CA ARG A 242 -16.50 -6.40 -9.74
C ARG A 242 -14.97 -6.44 -9.69
N LEU A 243 -14.40 -7.50 -9.15
CA LEU A 243 -12.96 -7.67 -8.98
C LEU A 243 -12.35 -8.62 -10.02
N LYS A 244 -13.15 -9.44 -10.70
CA LYS A 244 -12.69 -10.45 -11.69
C LYS A 244 -11.73 -9.89 -12.73
N LYS A 245 -12.07 -8.73 -13.33
CA LYS A 245 -11.18 -8.07 -14.31
C LYS A 245 -9.81 -7.73 -13.71
N LYS A 246 -9.81 -7.26 -12.46
CA LYS A 246 -8.58 -6.87 -11.77
C LYS A 246 -7.76 -8.09 -11.35
N ILE A 247 -8.39 -9.13 -10.84
CA ILE A 247 -7.74 -10.42 -10.54
C ILE A 247 -7.05 -10.94 -11.80
N ARG A 248 -7.75 -10.96 -12.94
CA ARG A 248 -7.19 -11.40 -14.22
C ARG A 248 -5.99 -10.56 -14.68
N ILE A 249 -6.03 -9.23 -14.46
CA ILE A 249 -4.87 -8.36 -14.75
C ILE A 249 -3.66 -8.76 -13.90
N ILE A 250 -3.86 -9.04 -12.61
CA ILE A 250 -2.80 -9.46 -11.70
C ILE A 250 -2.23 -10.81 -12.14
N GLU A 251 -3.10 -11.78 -12.43
CA GLU A 251 -2.69 -13.10 -12.91
C GLU A 251 -1.88 -13.01 -14.22
N ASN A 252 -2.32 -12.18 -15.16
CA ASN A 252 -1.59 -11.96 -16.41
C ASN A 252 -0.20 -11.32 -16.17
N LEU A 253 -0.13 -10.31 -15.30
CA LEU A 253 1.14 -9.67 -14.92
C LEU A 253 2.13 -10.66 -14.33
N ILE A 254 1.68 -11.52 -13.41
CA ILE A 254 2.53 -12.51 -12.72
C ILE A 254 2.96 -13.63 -13.67
N ASN A 255 2.08 -14.04 -14.59
CA ASN A 255 2.34 -15.12 -15.54
C ASN A 255 3.05 -14.66 -16.82
N GLY A 256 3.48 -13.40 -16.90
CA GLY A 256 4.18 -12.85 -18.06
C GLY A 256 3.34 -12.80 -19.35
N ARG A 257 2.03 -12.71 -19.23
CA ARG A 257 1.07 -12.65 -20.36
C ARG A 257 0.65 -11.22 -20.74
N VAL A 258 1.48 -10.22 -20.40
CA VAL A 258 1.25 -8.79 -20.70
C VAL A 258 2.42 -8.20 -21.45
#